data_b1736d030739538b8644d2526a51a52f
#
_entry.id   b1736d030739538b8644d2526a51a52f
#
_cell.length_a   1.000
_cell.length_b   1.000
_cell.length_c   1.000
_cell.angle_alpha   90.00
_cell.angle_beta   90.00
_cell.angle_gamma   90.00
#
_symmetry.space_group_name_H-M   'P 1'
#
loop_
_entity.id
_entity.type
_entity.pdbx_description
1 polymer ?
#
loop_
_entity_poly.entity_id
_entity_poly.type
_entity_poly.pdbx_seq_one_letter_code
_entity_poly.pdbx_strand_id
1 'polypeptide(L)'
;MLLGAVLAGGRSRRFGSDKAMALLHGKPLLAHAAEALAQHTQAVILCGRTMAGFTCLADRPVPDLGPLGGLNAALHHAAAHDLAGVLCTGCDMPFFPEAMARALIGEGPAIVEKQYLMGYWPVAFAPALDTHLAEHQDRSVRGWLAVTQPRLVSAPELPNINTQADLRRLEECGAIGIQSGL
;
A
#
# COMPACT_ATOMS: atom_id res chain seq x y z
N MET A 1 3.18 -12.41 -12.88
CA MET A 1 2.19 -11.32 -12.81
C MET A 1 2.01 -10.94 -11.35
N LEU A 2 1.63 -9.70 -11.03
CA LEU A 2 1.55 -9.18 -9.66
C LEU A 2 0.15 -8.67 -9.33
N LEU A 3 -0.20 -8.71 -8.04
CA LEU A 3 -1.38 -8.09 -7.45
C LEU A 3 -1.00 -6.73 -6.87
N GLY A 4 -1.82 -5.70 -7.11
CA GLY A 4 -1.76 -4.43 -6.39
C GLY A 4 -2.64 -4.49 -5.13
N ALA A 5 -2.14 -4.01 -4.00
CA ALA A 5 -2.91 -3.93 -2.77
C ALA A 5 -2.81 -2.54 -2.12
N VAL A 6 -3.94 -1.86 -1.97
CA VAL A 6 -4.00 -0.63 -1.18
C VAL A 6 -4.39 -1.00 0.26
N LEU A 7 -3.47 -0.78 1.20
CA LEU A 7 -3.65 -1.08 2.62
C LEU A 7 -4.34 0.13 3.29
N ALA A 8 -5.65 0.06 3.44
CA ALA A 8 -6.50 1.17 3.88
C ALA A 8 -7.11 0.97 5.29
N GLY A 9 -6.67 -0.03 6.04
CA GLY A 9 -7.17 -0.41 7.36
C GLY A 9 -6.71 0.44 8.54
N GLY A 10 -6.36 1.70 8.36
CA GLY A 10 -5.90 2.59 9.42
C GLY A 10 -6.97 3.57 9.92
N ARG A 11 -7.09 3.75 11.25
CA ARG A 11 -7.90 4.83 11.84
C ARG A 11 -7.12 6.14 11.78
N SER A 12 -7.38 6.97 10.75
CA SER A 12 -6.70 8.26 10.50
C SER A 12 -7.05 9.33 11.53
N ARG A 13 -6.69 9.13 12.81
CA ARG A 13 -7.04 10.03 13.92
C ARG A 13 -6.52 11.47 13.75
N ARG A 14 -5.43 11.67 13.01
CA ARG A 14 -4.79 13.00 12.82
C ARG A 14 -5.40 13.81 11.67
N PHE A 15 -6.13 13.17 10.77
CA PHE A 15 -6.70 13.84 9.60
C PHE A 15 -8.04 14.53 9.91
N GLY A 16 -8.66 14.20 11.07
CA GLY A 16 -9.95 14.77 11.52
C GLY A 16 -11.18 14.25 10.77
N SER A 17 -10.97 13.50 9.69
CA SER A 17 -12.00 12.86 8.87
C SER A 17 -11.44 11.56 8.26
N ASP A 18 -12.25 10.87 7.46
CA ASP A 18 -11.79 9.69 6.73
C ASP A 18 -10.78 10.06 5.63
N LYS A 19 -9.49 9.92 5.96
CA LYS A 19 -8.37 10.26 5.06
C LYS A 19 -8.45 9.57 3.70
N ALA A 20 -8.83 8.31 3.67
CA ALA A 20 -8.90 7.53 2.44
C ALA A 20 -9.95 8.07 1.45
N MET A 21 -10.98 8.71 1.98
CA MET A 21 -12.07 9.33 1.21
C MET A 21 -11.86 10.83 0.97
N ALA A 22 -10.76 11.43 1.48
CA ALA A 22 -10.44 12.82 1.20
C ALA A 22 -10.18 13.00 -0.31
N LEU A 23 -10.69 14.09 -0.87
CA LEU A 23 -10.64 14.32 -2.31
C LEU A 23 -9.39 15.10 -2.69
N LEU A 24 -8.62 14.55 -3.62
CA LEU A 24 -7.57 15.24 -4.35
C LEU A 24 -8.04 15.42 -5.80
N HIS A 25 -8.19 16.65 -6.27
CA HIS A 25 -8.77 16.95 -7.59
C HIS A 25 -10.11 16.24 -7.86
N GLY A 26 -10.99 16.22 -6.86
CA GLY A 26 -12.33 15.64 -6.97
C GLY A 26 -12.39 14.09 -6.88
N LYS A 27 -11.27 13.40 -6.67
CA LYS A 27 -11.19 11.93 -6.57
C LYS A 27 -10.64 11.51 -5.20
N PRO A 28 -11.19 10.46 -4.54
CA PRO A 28 -10.67 9.95 -3.28
C PRO A 28 -9.19 9.55 -3.35
N LEU A 29 -8.42 9.83 -2.30
CA LEU A 29 -7.01 9.43 -2.20
C LEU A 29 -6.83 7.93 -2.42
N LEU A 30 -7.74 7.12 -1.89
CA LEU A 30 -7.76 5.67 -2.08
C LEU A 30 -7.82 5.29 -3.58
N ALA A 31 -8.63 6.00 -4.38
CA ALA A 31 -8.75 5.75 -5.81
C ALA A 31 -7.46 6.16 -6.56
N HIS A 32 -6.83 7.27 -6.17
CA HIS A 32 -5.52 7.64 -6.73
C HIS A 32 -4.45 6.57 -6.46
N ALA A 33 -4.36 6.08 -5.22
CA ALA A 33 -3.41 5.02 -4.87
C ALA A 33 -3.68 3.72 -5.66
N ALA A 34 -4.96 3.35 -5.83
CA ALA A 34 -5.34 2.18 -6.63
C ALA A 34 -4.97 2.33 -8.10
N GLU A 35 -5.25 3.49 -8.72
CA GLU A 35 -4.89 3.76 -10.11
C GLU A 35 -3.37 3.77 -10.32
N ALA A 36 -2.61 4.33 -9.37
CA ALA A 36 -1.16 4.32 -9.44
C ALA A 36 -0.59 2.89 -9.42
N LEU A 37 -1.14 1.99 -8.59
CA LEU A 37 -0.76 0.56 -8.59
C LEU A 37 -1.22 -0.18 -9.85
N ALA A 38 -2.38 0.16 -10.42
CA ALA A 38 -2.91 -0.49 -11.61
C ALA A 38 -1.99 -0.38 -12.84
N GLN A 39 -1.10 0.62 -12.88
CA GLN A 39 -0.11 0.77 -13.94
C GLN A 39 0.95 -0.35 -13.93
N HIS A 40 1.12 -1.05 -12.81
CA HIS A 40 2.21 -2.00 -12.56
C HIS A 40 1.72 -3.41 -12.23
N THR A 41 0.39 -3.63 -12.13
CA THR A 41 -0.20 -4.86 -11.62
C THR A 41 -1.36 -5.32 -12.51
N GLN A 42 -1.67 -6.62 -12.46
CA GLN A 42 -2.74 -7.21 -13.26
C GLN A 42 -4.14 -6.84 -12.72
N ALA A 43 -4.25 -6.69 -11.42
CA ALA A 43 -5.46 -6.30 -10.71
C ALA A 43 -5.09 -5.54 -9.44
N VAL A 44 -6.02 -4.74 -8.94
CA VAL A 44 -5.85 -4.01 -7.67
C VAL A 44 -6.99 -4.36 -6.73
N ILE A 45 -6.64 -4.62 -5.47
CA ILE A 45 -7.59 -4.87 -4.37
C ILE A 45 -7.43 -3.82 -3.28
N LEU A 46 -8.49 -3.64 -2.51
CA LEU A 46 -8.48 -2.81 -1.31
C LEU A 46 -8.53 -3.72 -0.08
N CYS A 47 -7.66 -3.46 0.89
CA CYS A 47 -7.60 -4.20 2.15
C CYS A 47 -8.02 -3.34 3.33
N GLY A 48 -8.87 -3.88 4.22
CA GLY A 48 -9.35 -3.21 5.41
C GLY A 48 -10.44 -2.15 5.18
N ARG A 49 -10.99 -2.06 3.97
CA ARG A 49 -12.04 -1.11 3.61
C ARG A 49 -12.83 -1.59 2.38
N THR A 50 -14.09 -1.18 2.29
CA THR A 50 -14.94 -1.42 1.13
C THR A 50 -15.13 -0.13 0.32
N MET A 51 -15.09 -0.26 -1.01
CA MET A 51 -15.39 0.80 -1.96
C MET A 51 -16.01 0.19 -3.22
N ALA A 52 -17.08 0.79 -3.73
CA ALA A 52 -17.73 0.34 -4.95
C ALA A 52 -16.75 0.36 -6.14
N GLY A 53 -16.82 -0.65 -6.99
CA GLY A 53 -15.95 -0.80 -8.16
C GLY A 53 -14.60 -1.48 -7.90
N PHE A 54 -14.30 -1.86 -6.66
CA PHE A 54 -13.08 -2.58 -6.29
C PHE A 54 -13.37 -3.93 -5.62
N THR A 55 -12.50 -4.90 -5.84
CA THR A 55 -12.43 -6.09 -5.00
C THR A 55 -11.87 -5.68 -3.65
N CYS A 56 -12.62 -5.97 -2.58
CA CYS A 56 -12.27 -5.57 -1.23
C CYS A 56 -12.09 -6.81 -0.36
N LEU A 57 -10.99 -6.88 0.38
CA LEU A 57 -10.69 -7.97 1.29
C LEU A 57 -10.70 -7.50 2.74
N ALA A 58 -11.29 -8.33 3.60
CA ALA A 58 -11.14 -8.18 5.05
C ALA A 58 -9.73 -8.63 5.47
N ASP A 59 -9.26 -8.12 6.62
CA ASP A 59 -8.00 -8.55 7.19
C ASP A 59 -8.00 -10.05 7.52
N ARG A 60 -6.84 -10.66 7.47
CA ARG A 60 -6.58 -12.05 7.87
C ARG A 60 -5.53 -12.11 8.98
N PRO A 61 -5.58 -13.10 9.89
CA PRO A 61 -6.63 -14.15 10.02
C PRO A 61 -7.92 -13.65 10.66
N VAL A 62 -7.90 -12.46 11.30
CA VAL A 62 -9.09 -11.84 11.94
C VAL A 62 -9.14 -10.36 11.59
N PRO A 63 -10.31 -9.69 11.75
CA PRO A 63 -10.44 -8.25 11.52
C PRO A 63 -9.56 -7.39 12.45
N ASP A 64 -9.34 -6.13 12.05
CA ASP A 64 -8.66 -5.09 12.83
C ASP A 64 -7.17 -5.38 13.15
N LEU A 65 -6.49 -6.17 12.34
CA LEU A 65 -5.03 -6.40 12.46
C LEU A 65 -4.19 -5.29 11.81
N GLY A 66 -4.84 -4.26 11.29
CA GLY A 66 -4.17 -3.14 10.65
C GLY A 66 -3.48 -3.53 9.33
N PRO A 67 -2.41 -2.81 8.92
CA PRO A 67 -1.82 -3.01 7.60
C PRO A 67 -1.31 -4.44 7.33
N LEU A 68 -0.83 -5.15 8.35
CA LEU A 68 -0.36 -6.54 8.19
C LEU A 68 -1.50 -7.53 7.94
N GLY A 69 -2.67 -7.33 8.55
CA GLY A 69 -3.86 -8.13 8.25
C GLY A 69 -4.30 -7.97 6.81
N GLY A 70 -4.28 -6.74 6.30
CA GLY A 70 -4.56 -6.45 4.90
C GLY A 70 -3.51 -7.04 3.95
N LEU A 71 -2.22 -6.92 4.28
CA LEU A 71 -1.13 -7.54 3.50
C LEU A 71 -1.26 -9.07 3.46
N ASN A 72 -1.61 -9.69 4.61
CA ASN A 72 -1.82 -11.13 4.68
C ASN A 72 -2.98 -11.59 3.78
N ALA A 73 -4.10 -10.87 3.82
CA ALA A 73 -5.22 -11.14 2.92
C ALA A 73 -4.81 -11.01 1.43
N ALA A 74 -4.03 -9.99 1.09
CA ALA A 74 -3.54 -9.78 -0.27
C ALA A 74 -2.60 -10.90 -0.73
N LEU A 75 -1.67 -11.35 0.11
CA LEU A 75 -0.75 -12.45 -0.21
C LEU A 75 -1.48 -13.77 -0.46
N HIS A 76 -2.45 -14.11 0.41
CA HIS A 76 -3.29 -15.29 0.20
C HIS A 76 -4.16 -15.20 -1.05
N HIS A 77 -4.70 -14.02 -1.33
CA HIS A 77 -5.47 -13.79 -2.57
C HIS A 77 -4.56 -13.94 -3.79
N ALA A 78 -3.36 -13.38 -3.78
CA ALA A 78 -2.40 -13.51 -4.86
C ALA A 78 -1.99 -14.97 -5.09
N ALA A 79 -1.72 -15.73 -4.01
CA ALA A 79 -1.42 -17.16 -4.09
C ALA A 79 -2.57 -17.98 -4.68
N ALA A 80 -3.81 -17.70 -4.31
CA ALA A 80 -5.00 -18.37 -4.82
C ALA A 80 -5.27 -18.10 -6.32
N HIS A 81 -4.64 -17.07 -6.89
CA HIS A 81 -4.76 -16.68 -8.30
C HIS A 81 -3.46 -16.84 -9.10
N ASP A 82 -2.52 -17.64 -8.61
CA ASP A 82 -1.23 -17.94 -9.26
C ASP A 82 -0.41 -16.69 -9.60
N LEU A 83 -0.51 -15.64 -8.78
CA LEU A 83 0.30 -14.45 -8.92
C LEU A 83 1.61 -14.59 -8.13
N ALA A 84 2.69 -13.98 -8.62
CA ALA A 84 4.02 -14.12 -8.04
C ALA A 84 4.22 -13.34 -6.74
N GLY A 85 3.46 -12.25 -6.55
CA GLY A 85 3.62 -11.38 -5.39
C GLY A 85 2.64 -10.21 -5.39
N VAL A 86 2.78 -9.39 -4.36
CA VAL A 86 1.97 -8.21 -4.07
C VAL A 86 2.82 -6.96 -4.10
N LEU A 87 2.47 -5.97 -4.92
CA LEU A 87 2.88 -4.57 -4.74
C LEU A 87 1.85 -3.89 -3.84
N CYS A 88 2.29 -3.29 -2.75
CA CYS A 88 1.39 -2.64 -1.81
C CYS A 88 1.76 -1.18 -1.56
N THR A 89 0.75 -0.39 -1.17
CA THR A 89 0.89 1.00 -0.74
C THR A 89 -0.19 1.36 0.28
N GLY A 90 0.03 2.46 1.02
CA GLY A 90 -1.01 3.07 1.84
C GLY A 90 -1.92 4.00 1.00
N CYS A 91 -3.14 4.27 1.49
CA CYS A 91 -4.04 5.23 0.85
C CYS A 91 -3.54 6.69 0.88
N ASP A 92 -2.50 6.98 1.64
CA ASP A 92 -1.85 8.29 1.79
C ASP A 92 -0.74 8.56 0.77
N MET A 93 -0.49 7.59 -0.10
CA MET A 93 0.52 7.64 -1.15
C MET A 93 -0.16 7.56 -2.51
N PRO A 94 -0.66 8.68 -3.05
CA PRO A 94 -1.43 8.69 -4.30
C PRO A 94 -0.57 8.48 -5.56
N PHE A 95 0.74 8.32 -5.40
CA PHE A 95 1.69 8.14 -6.49
C PHE A 95 2.49 6.85 -6.32
N PHE A 96 2.72 6.14 -7.41
CA PHE A 96 3.57 4.95 -7.46
C PHE A 96 4.38 4.96 -8.77
N PRO A 97 5.54 5.67 -8.82
CA PRO A 97 6.31 5.82 -10.06
C PRO A 97 6.82 4.49 -10.60
N GLU A 98 6.93 4.37 -11.94
CA GLU A 98 7.41 3.16 -12.60
C GLU A 98 8.82 2.76 -12.16
N ALA A 99 9.71 3.73 -12.01
CA ALA A 99 11.07 3.48 -11.52
C ALA A 99 11.07 2.85 -10.13
N MET A 100 10.10 3.24 -9.27
CA MET A 100 9.90 2.66 -7.94
C MET A 100 9.40 1.22 -8.04
N ALA A 101 8.39 0.95 -8.86
CA ALA A 101 7.88 -0.41 -9.07
C ALA A 101 9.01 -1.35 -9.54
N ARG A 102 9.80 -0.92 -10.53
CA ARG A 102 10.95 -1.68 -11.02
C ARG A 102 12.02 -1.92 -9.95
N ALA A 103 12.29 -0.93 -9.12
CA ALA A 103 13.29 -1.06 -8.05
C ALA A 103 12.83 -1.98 -6.92
N LEU A 104 11.52 -2.06 -6.65
CA LEU A 104 10.95 -2.92 -5.61
C LEU A 104 10.87 -4.38 -6.03
N ILE A 105 10.46 -4.66 -7.27
CA ILE A 105 10.25 -6.02 -7.76
C ILE A 105 11.59 -6.78 -7.84
N GLY A 106 11.61 -8.02 -7.32
CA GLY A 106 12.82 -8.86 -7.32
C GLY A 106 12.56 -10.22 -6.68
N GLU A 107 13.61 -10.94 -6.33
CA GLU A 107 13.53 -12.29 -5.75
C GLU A 107 13.01 -12.31 -4.30
N GLY A 108 13.26 -11.24 -3.54
CA GLY A 108 12.87 -11.13 -2.13
C GLY A 108 11.99 -9.93 -1.84
N PRO A 109 11.52 -9.79 -0.59
CA PRO A 109 10.72 -8.65 -0.18
C PRO A 109 11.53 -7.35 -0.23
N ALA A 110 10.86 -6.26 -0.59
CA ALA A 110 11.46 -4.93 -0.63
C ALA A 110 10.45 -3.87 -0.19
N ILE A 111 10.95 -2.82 0.47
CA ILE A 111 10.14 -1.67 0.88
C ILE A 111 10.86 -0.36 0.56
N VAL A 112 10.09 0.70 0.43
CA VAL A 112 10.64 2.05 0.29
C VAL A 112 11.07 2.58 1.65
N GLU A 113 12.27 3.15 1.72
CA GLU A 113 12.78 3.81 2.93
C GLU A 113 11.79 4.85 3.44
N LYS A 114 11.51 4.83 4.75
CA LYS A 114 10.57 5.73 5.44
C LYS A 114 9.10 5.61 5.00
N GLN A 115 8.79 4.76 4.01
CA GLN A 115 7.43 4.51 3.51
C GLN A 115 7.10 3.01 3.65
N TYR A 116 7.01 2.53 4.87
CA TYR A 116 6.96 1.10 5.23
C TYR A 116 5.76 0.32 4.68
N LEU A 117 4.72 0.99 4.19
CA LEU A 117 3.59 0.35 3.52
C LEU A 117 3.75 0.29 2.01
N MET A 118 4.75 0.99 1.44
CA MET A 118 5.07 0.91 0.03
C MET A 118 6.13 -0.16 -0.19
N GLY A 119 5.75 -1.27 -0.80
CA GLY A 119 6.67 -2.40 -0.95
C GLY A 119 6.21 -3.49 -1.90
N TYR A 120 7.10 -4.46 -2.07
CA TYR A 120 6.87 -5.70 -2.81
C TYR A 120 7.05 -6.90 -1.88
N TRP A 121 6.12 -7.83 -1.92
CA TRP A 121 6.13 -9.06 -1.13
C TRP A 121 5.84 -10.27 -2.02
N PRO A 122 6.78 -11.21 -2.19
CA PRO A 122 6.52 -12.49 -2.85
C PRO A 122 5.44 -13.29 -2.11
N VAL A 123 4.60 -14.04 -2.84
CA VAL A 123 3.54 -14.87 -2.22
C VAL A 123 4.08 -15.91 -1.25
N ALA A 124 5.33 -16.33 -1.42
CA ALA A 124 6.02 -17.25 -0.50
C ALA A 124 6.09 -16.74 0.94
N PHE A 125 5.86 -15.44 1.17
CA PHE A 125 5.82 -14.85 2.52
C PHE A 125 4.46 -15.00 3.22
N ALA A 126 3.41 -15.49 2.55
CA ALA A 126 2.09 -15.67 3.18
C ALA A 126 2.13 -16.57 4.44
N PRO A 127 2.76 -17.78 4.43
CA PRO A 127 2.82 -18.61 5.61
C PRO A 127 3.65 -17.98 6.77
N ALA A 128 4.72 -17.27 6.42
CA ALA A 128 5.54 -16.59 7.43
C ALA A 128 4.78 -15.44 8.09
N LEU A 129 3.93 -14.71 7.33
CA LEU A 129 3.10 -13.66 7.88
C LEU A 129 1.94 -14.22 8.72
N ASP A 130 1.35 -15.36 8.35
CA ASP A 130 0.39 -16.08 9.20
C ASP A 130 1.02 -16.41 10.57
N THR A 131 2.21 -17.00 10.58
CA THR A 131 2.95 -17.32 11.80
C THR A 131 3.26 -16.08 12.63
N HIS A 132 3.74 -15.01 11.99
CA HIS A 132 4.02 -13.74 12.67
C HIS A 132 2.77 -13.16 13.35
N LEU A 133 1.62 -13.13 12.67
CA LEU A 133 0.37 -12.62 13.21
C LEU A 133 -0.21 -13.50 14.31
N ALA A 134 0.07 -14.82 14.31
CA ALA A 134 -0.40 -15.73 15.33
C ALA A 134 0.47 -15.69 16.60
N GLU A 135 1.80 -15.68 16.46
CA GLU A 135 2.73 -16.00 17.54
C GLU A 135 3.48 -14.80 18.10
N HIS A 136 3.75 -13.76 17.27
CA HIS A 136 4.50 -12.60 17.73
C HIS A 136 3.66 -11.61 18.54
N GLN A 137 4.25 -11.10 19.64
CA GLN A 137 3.60 -10.05 20.44
C GLN A 137 3.57 -8.71 19.70
N ASP A 138 4.65 -8.37 18.97
CA ASP A 138 4.70 -7.17 18.13
C ASP A 138 4.17 -7.47 16.72
N ARG A 139 2.88 -7.25 16.54
CA ARG A 139 2.16 -7.37 15.25
C ARG A 139 2.18 -6.06 14.45
N SER A 140 3.08 -5.15 14.77
CA SER A 140 3.26 -3.93 14.00
C SER A 140 4.01 -4.20 12.69
N VAL A 141 3.88 -3.27 11.74
CA VAL A 141 4.70 -3.31 10.51
C VAL A 141 6.19 -3.33 10.86
N ARG A 142 6.63 -2.58 11.88
CA ARG A 142 8.05 -2.58 12.31
C ARG A 142 8.51 -3.94 12.83
N GLY A 143 7.67 -4.62 13.61
CA GLY A 143 7.94 -5.98 14.07
C GLY A 143 8.12 -6.95 12.91
N TRP A 144 7.25 -6.87 11.89
CA TRP A 144 7.36 -7.67 10.67
C TRP A 144 8.65 -7.37 9.88
N LEU A 145 9.01 -6.09 9.72
CA LEU A 145 10.24 -5.70 9.03
C LEU A 145 11.50 -6.16 9.78
N ALA A 146 11.49 -6.19 11.11
CA ALA A 146 12.61 -6.68 11.91
C ALA A 146 12.86 -8.19 11.69
N VAL A 147 11.78 -8.96 11.49
CA VAL A 147 11.86 -10.41 11.23
C VAL A 147 12.29 -10.71 9.79
N THR A 148 11.69 -10.01 8.82
CA THR A 148 11.87 -10.32 7.39
C THR A 148 13.05 -9.65 6.75
N GLN A 149 13.55 -8.54 7.33
CA GLN A 149 14.68 -7.74 6.83
C GLN A 149 14.59 -7.48 5.32
N PRO A 150 13.48 -6.87 4.83
CA PRO A 150 13.32 -6.63 3.42
C PRO A 150 14.41 -5.68 2.89
N ARG A 151 14.71 -5.78 1.60
CA ARG A 151 15.61 -4.85 0.93
C ARG A 151 15.02 -3.44 0.97
N LEU A 152 15.83 -2.47 1.37
CA LEU A 152 15.44 -1.06 1.38
C LEU A 152 15.70 -0.43 0.01
N VAL A 153 14.71 0.25 -0.52
CA VAL A 153 14.79 1.00 -1.77
C VAL A 153 14.73 2.48 -1.44
N SER A 154 15.79 3.19 -1.75
CA SER A 154 15.80 4.65 -1.68
C SER A 154 14.90 5.23 -2.76
N ALA A 155 14.05 6.17 -2.38
CA ALA A 155 13.15 6.86 -3.27
C ALA A 155 13.38 8.37 -3.20
N PRO A 156 13.14 9.10 -4.30
CA PRO A 156 12.92 10.53 -4.19
C PRO A 156 11.77 10.78 -3.23
N GLU A 157 11.79 11.93 -2.56
CA GLU A 157 10.77 12.29 -1.59
C GLU A 157 9.38 12.33 -2.27
N LEU A 158 8.59 11.29 -2.05
CA LEU A 158 7.23 11.21 -2.57
C LEU A 158 6.28 11.95 -1.63
N PRO A 159 5.35 12.75 -2.16
CA PRO A 159 4.38 13.44 -1.32
C PRO A 159 3.52 12.43 -0.55
N ASN A 160 3.61 12.49 0.76
CA ASN A 160 2.79 11.72 1.69
C ASN A 160 1.74 12.65 2.31
N ILE A 161 0.47 12.33 2.11
CA ILE A 161 -0.63 13.16 2.57
C ILE A 161 -1.02 12.71 3.99
N ASN A 162 -0.54 13.40 5.01
CA ASN A 162 -0.85 13.10 6.41
C ASN A 162 -1.85 14.06 7.05
N THR A 163 -1.99 15.25 6.49
CA THR A 163 -2.86 16.33 6.98
C THR A 163 -3.66 16.94 5.84
N GLN A 164 -4.71 17.68 6.20
CA GLN A 164 -5.43 18.47 5.20
C GLN A 164 -4.56 19.58 4.56
N ALA A 165 -3.53 20.05 5.28
CA ALA A 165 -2.58 21.01 4.72
C ALA A 165 -1.73 20.39 3.60
N ASP A 166 -1.31 19.12 3.75
CA ASP A 166 -0.59 18.39 2.71
C ASP A 166 -1.45 18.22 1.46
N LEU A 167 -2.74 17.90 1.66
CA LEU A 167 -3.70 17.78 0.57
C LEU A 167 -3.85 19.09 -0.22
N ARG A 168 -4.05 20.23 0.47
CA ARG A 168 -4.15 21.54 -0.16
C ARG A 168 -2.90 21.91 -0.94
N ARG A 169 -1.71 21.66 -0.38
CA ARG A 169 -0.43 21.90 -1.08
C ARG A 169 -0.34 21.13 -2.38
N LEU A 170 -0.79 19.87 -2.40
CA LEU A 170 -0.79 19.07 -3.62
C LEU A 170 -1.82 19.57 -4.65
N GLU A 171 -2.98 20.04 -4.20
CA GLU A 171 -3.98 20.66 -5.09
C GLU A 171 -3.44 21.94 -5.73
N GLU A 172 -2.76 22.79 -4.96
CA GLU A 172 -2.13 24.02 -5.43
C GLU A 172 -0.96 23.75 -6.40
N CYS A 173 -0.10 22.74 -6.10
CA CYS A 173 1.00 22.34 -6.98
C CYS A 173 0.52 21.68 -8.28
N GLY A 174 -0.59 20.97 -8.27
CA GLY A 174 -1.19 20.37 -9.46
C GLY A 174 -1.79 21.39 -10.43
N ALA A 175 -2.08 22.62 -9.98
CA ALA A 175 -2.41 23.75 -10.83
C ALA A 175 -1.20 24.32 -11.60
N ILE A 176 0.04 23.91 -11.23
CA ILE A 176 1.31 24.38 -11.84
C ILE A 176 2.13 23.15 -12.31
N GLY A 177 1.59 22.37 -13.26
CA GLY A 177 2.42 21.51 -14.11
C GLY A 177 2.74 20.12 -13.59
N ILE A 178 1.80 19.16 -13.68
CA ILE A 178 2.12 17.79 -14.05
C ILE A 178 1.90 17.62 -15.57
N GLN A 179 2.46 18.54 -16.32
CA GLN A 179 2.69 18.43 -17.76
C GLN A 179 4.15 18.83 -17.98
N SER A 180 5.04 17.91 -17.75
CA SER A 180 6.34 17.84 -18.42
C SER A 180 7.33 17.11 -17.53
N GLY A 181 7.80 16.02 -18.02
CA GLY A 181 9.05 15.46 -17.54
C GLY A 181 8.93 14.04 -17.01
N LEU A 182 8.91 13.20 -18.00
CA LEU A 182 9.70 12.00 -18.27
C LEU A 182 9.20 10.70 -17.69
#